data_b9a894de5c3e980df66436816d80cd64
#
_entry.id   b9a894de5c3e980df66436816d80cd64
#
_cell.length_a   1.000
_cell.length_b   1.000
_cell.length_c   1.000
_cell.angle_alpha   90.00
_cell.angle_beta   90.00
_cell.angle_gamma   90.00
#
_symmetry.space_group_name_H-M   'P 1'
#
loop_
_entity.id
_entity.type
_entity.pdbx_description
1 polymer ?
#
loop_
_entity_poly.entity_id
_entity_poly.type
_entity_poly.pdbx_seq_one_letter_code
_entity_poly.pdbx_strand_id
1 'polypeptide(L)'
;MFSRRFDLGVKVGGAVVATVAAAVFLVGYFGFRNDVADVGYRPEQPVPFSHKLHAGNLQISCQYCHTGVEVSAHSPVPSTQTCMNCHTLVKSDSPKLKLVRESFETGTPIEWVRIHKVPDYAHFNHSRHIRAQIDCKSCHGPIEEMGVVSQYKPLTMGWCLDCHRNPEDRIVGARPISGIFTGVMHDVKNLKDSAYLYTPIKAQVAEAKPLTEPAFGAYQSPVPAHQVDGIPHPKQAGLGPENCSSCHY
;
A
#
# COMPACT_ATOMS: atom_id res chain seq x y z
N MET A 1 -65.67 12.65 5.40
CA MET A 1 -64.56 13.63 5.37
C MET A 1 -63.78 13.51 6.68
N PHE A 2 -62.48 13.33 6.63
CA PHE A 2 -61.67 13.28 7.85
C PHE A 2 -61.54 14.68 8.48
N SER A 3 -61.40 14.73 9.79
CA SER A 3 -61.25 16.02 10.50
C SER A 3 -59.92 16.67 10.14
N ARG A 4 -59.86 18.01 10.15
CA ARG A 4 -58.60 18.76 9.87
C ARG A 4 -57.44 18.35 10.79
N ARG A 5 -57.75 17.96 12.03
CA ARG A 5 -56.74 17.45 12.99
C ARG A 5 -56.18 16.10 12.58
N PHE A 6 -56.99 15.20 12.03
CA PHE A 6 -56.57 13.92 11.52
C PHE A 6 -55.68 14.09 10.29
N ASP A 7 -56.06 14.92 9.32
CA ASP A 7 -55.27 15.22 8.14
C ASP A 7 -53.90 15.83 8.51
N LEU A 8 -53.88 16.77 9.45
CA LEU A 8 -52.61 17.33 9.96
C LEU A 8 -51.78 16.28 10.65
N GLY A 9 -52.36 15.41 11.48
CA GLY A 9 -51.64 14.33 12.16
C GLY A 9 -50.99 13.34 11.18
N VAL A 10 -51.70 12.97 10.10
CA VAL A 10 -51.15 12.09 9.05
C VAL A 10 -49.98 12.76 8.32
N LYS A 11 -50.13 14.05 7.97
CA LYS A 11 -49.05 14.80 7.30
C LYS A 11 -47.82 14.96 8.17
N VAL A 12 -47.97 15.33 9.42
CA VAL A 12 -46.87 15.47 10.37
C VAL A 12 -46.23 14.12 10.66
N GLY A 13 -47.03 13.08 10.93
CA GLY A 13 -46.53 11.72 11.16
C GLY A 13 -45.78 11.19 9.95
N GLY A 14 -46.29 11.37 8.74
CA GLY A 14 -45.60 11.00 7.51
C GLY A 14 -44.28 11.74 7.31
N ALA A 15 -44.24 13.04 7.59
CA ALA A 15 -43.01 13.82 7.50
C ALA A 15 -41.94 13.33 8.52
N VAL A 16 -42.36 13.04 9.76
CA VAL A 16 -41.44 12.50 10.78
C VAL A 16 -40.88 11.14 10.37
N VAL A 17 -41.73 10.23 9.91
CA VAL A 17 -41.30 8.90 9.44
C VAL A 17 -40.31 9.04 8.28
N ALA A 18 -40.62 9.90 7.30
CA ALA A 18 -39.73 10.12 6.15
C ALA A 18 -38.36 10.69 6.58
N THR A 19 -38.37 11.64 7.53
CA THR A 19 -37.12 12.23 8.05
C THR A 19 -36.29 11.20 8.81
N VAL A 20 -36.91 10.38 9.66
CA VAL A 20 -36.21 9.31 10.39
C VAL A 20 -35.65 8.25 9.41
N ALA A 21 -36.45 7.85 8.42
CA ALA A 21 -35.98 6.89 7.41
C ALA A 21 -34.80 7.43 6.61
N ALA A 22 -34.84 8.70 6.20
CA ALA A 22 -33.72 9.36 5.52
C ALA A 22 -32.51 9.45 6.42
N ALA A 23 -32.63 9.78 7.69
CA ALA A 23 -31.51 9.83 8.63
C ALA A 23 -30.89 8.46 8.85
N VAL A 24 -31.69 7.41 9.03
CA VAL A 24 -31.21 6.02 9.16
C VAL A 24 -30.48 5.57 7.89
N PHE A 25 -31.03 5.89 6.72
CA PHE A 25 -30.38 5.60 5.45
C PHE A 25 -29.03 6.30 5.32
N LEU A 26 -28.96 7.60 5.63
CA LEU A 26 -27.71 8.37 5.57
C LEU A 26 -26.68 7.85 6.56
N VAL A 27 -27.07 7.58 7.81
CA VAL A 27 -26.16 7.00 8.81
C VAL A 27 -25.67 5.62 8.36
N GLY A 28 -26.56 4.77 7.83
CA GLY A 28 -26.20 3.47 7.28
C GLY A 28 -25.25 3.60 6.09
N TYR A 29 -25.59 4.46 5.13
CA TYR A 29 -24.79 4.66 3.92
C TYR A 29 -23.40 5.21 4.20
N PHE A 30 -23.28 6.23 5.07
CA PHE A 30 -21.98 6.82 5.39
C PHE A 30 -21.21 6.07 6.48
N GLY A 31 -21.91 5.45 7.44
CA GLY A 31 -21.29 4.78 8.58
C GLY A 31 -20.74 3.39 8.27
N PHE A 32 -21.34 2.67 7.30
CA PHE A 32 -20.93 1.32 6.91
C PHE A 32 -20.15 1.27 5.61
N ARG A 33 -19.71 2.40 5.07
CA ARG A 33 -18.81 2.40 3.91
C ARG A 33 -17.42 1.97 4.33
N ASN A 34 -16.92 0.88 3.76
CA ASN A 34 -15.59 0.33 4.04
C ASN A 34 -14.47 1.33 3.74
N ASP A 35 -14.66 2.23 2.76
CA ASP A 35 -13.70 3.28 2.41
C ASP A 35 -13.56 4.36 3.50
N VAL A 36 -14.51 4.43 4.44
CA VAL A 36 -14.47 5.33 5.61
C VAL A 36 -14.09 4.57 6.87
N ALA A 37 -14.59 3.32 7.02
CA ALA A 37 -14.44 2.55 8.26
C ALA A 37 -12.98 2.07 8.48
N ASP A 38 -12.28 1.69 7.41
CA ASP A 38 -10.95 1.07 7.52
C ASP A 38 -9.79 2.07 7.39
N VAL A 39 -10.01 3.22 6.72
CA VAL A 39 -8.99 4.27 6.62
C VAL A 39 -8.70 4.86 7.99
N GLY A 40 -7.42 4.90 8.35
CA GLY A 40 -6.98 5.36 9.67
C GLY A 40 -6.94 4.26 10.73
N TYR A 41 -7.37 3.03 10.43
CA TYR A 41 -7.24 1.90 11.35
C TYR A 41 -5.78 1.71 11.75
N ARG A 42 -5.52 1.81 13.05
CA ARG A 42 -4.19 1.82 13.65
C ARG A 42 -4.21 1.13 15.00
N PRO A 43 -4.24 -0.19 15.03
CA PRO A 43 -4.25 -0.96 16.27
C PRO A 43 -2.92 -0.84 17.00
N GLU A 44 -2.95 -1.07 18.30
CA GLU A 44 -1.76 -1.25 19.11
C GLU A 44 -1.05 -2.56 18.70
N GLN A 45 0.26 -2.52 18.60
CA GLN A 45 1.09 -3.64 18.20
C GLN A 45 1.86 -4.21 19.41
N PRO A 46 2.12 -5.53 19.45
CA PRO A 46 2.83 -6.14 20.57
C PRO A 46 4.26 -5.63 20.74
N VAL A 47 4.88 -5.13 19.67
CA VAL A 47 6.18 -4.45 19.69
C VAL A 47 6.01 -3.04 19.13
N PRO A 48 6.48 -2.00 19.85
CA PRO A 48 6.37 -0.61 19.41
C PRO A 48 7.38 -0.31 18.29
N PHE A 49 7.21 -0.96 17.12
CA PHE A 49 8.05 -0.78 15.95
C PHE A 49 7.70 0.54 15.23
N SER A 50 8.73 1.29 14.85
CA SER A 50 8.57 2.57 14.14
C SER A 50 9.17 2.50 12.74
N HIS A 51 8.34 2.51 11.72
CA HIS A 51 8.79 2.65 10.33
C HIS A 51 9.47 4.00 10.09
N LYS A 52 8.99 5.07 10.74
CA LYS A 52 9.63 6.38 10.68
C LYS A 52 11.10 6.34 11.07
N LEU A 53 11.45 5.56 12.10
CA LEU A 53 12.84 5.43 12.50
C LEU A 53 13.64 4.59 11.49
N HIS A 54 13.13 3.39 11.13
CA HIS A 54 13.88 2.44 10.32
C HIS A 54 13.89 2.81 8.84
N ALA A 55 12.72 3.02 8.24
CA ALA A 55 12.61 3.36 6.84
C ALA A 55 12.84 4.87 6.58
N GLY A 56 12.33 5.74 7.44
CA GLY A 56 12.46 7.18 7.27
C GLY A 56 13.87 7.69 7.62
N ASN A 57 14.26 7.59 8.87
CA ASN A 57 15.50 8.21 9.33
C ASN A 57 16.74 7.41 8.96
N LEU A 58 16.69 6.08 9.08
CA LEU A 58 17.80 5.18 8.76
C LEU A 58 17.82 4.75 7.30
N GLN A 59 16.78 5.06 6.53
CA GLN A 59 16.64 4.76 5.10
C GLN A 59 16.81 3.27 4.77
N ILE A 60 16.39 2.38 5.66
CA ILE A 60 16.40 0.94 5.42
C ILE A 60 15.30 0.61 4.39
N SER A 61 15.67 -0.08 3.31
CA SER A 61 14.75 -0.47 2.25
C SER A 61 13.59 -1.31 2.78
N CYS A 62 12.39 -1.09 2.23
CA CYS A 62 11.22 -1.91 2.53
C CYS A 62 11.48 -3.39 2.28
N GLN A 63 12.15 -3.72 1.19
CA GLN A 63 12.48 -5.09 0.78
C GLN A 63 13.54 -5.76 1.64
N TYR A 64 14.30 -5.01 2.45
CA TYR A 64 15.21 -5.62 3.43
C TYR A 64 14.45 -6.40 4.51
N CYS A 65 13.32 -5.86 4.93
CA CYS A 65 12.47 -6.48 5.94
C CYS A 65 11.33 -7.31 5.32
N HIS A 66 10.69 -6.80 4.28
CA HIS A 66 9.60 -7.47 3.55
C HIS A 66 10.15 -8.22 2.34
N THR A 67 10.95 -9.25 2.63
CA THR A 67 11.62 -10.07 1.59
C THR A 67 10.63 -10.89 0.79
N GLY A 68 10.94 -11.14 -0.49
CA GLY A 68 10.14 -12.00 -1.35
C GLY A 68 8.83 -11.39 -1.86
N VAL A 69 8.54 -10.12 -1.57
CA VAL A 69 7.34 -9.43 -2.06
C VAL A 69 7.26 -9.36 -3.60
N GLU A 70 8.38 -9.47 -4.27
CA GLU A 70 8.49 -9.48 -5.75
C GLU A 70 8.09 -10.82 -6.38
N VAL A 71 8.09 -11.90 -5.61
CA VAL A 71 7.83 -13.26 -6.08
C VAL A 71 6.63 -13.91 -5.41
N SER A 72 6.18 -13.38 -4.28
CA SER A 72 5.06 -13.91 -3.50
C SER A 72 3.78 -13.07 -3.66
N ALA A 73 2.64 -13.73 -3.54
CA ALA A 73 1.35 -13.05 -3.42
C ALA A 73 1.25 -12.24 -2.11
N HIS A 74 1.86 -12.74 -1.05
CA HIS A 74 1.83 -12.12 0.27
C HIS A 74 3.17 -11.44 0.59
N SER A 75 3.10 -10.26 1.21
CA SER A 75 4.26 -9.63 1.82
C SER A 75 4.40 -10.17 3.25
N PRO A 76 5.47 -10.90 3.57
CA PRO A 76 5.66 -11.43 4.91
C PRO A 76 6.00 -10.30 5.88
N VAL A 77 5.58 -10.46 7.13
CA VAL A 77 6.17 -9.74 8.25
C VAL A 77 7.57 -10.34 8.47
N PRO A 78 8.62 -9.53 8.64
CA PRO A 78 9.97 -10.04 8.82
C PRO A 78 10.07 -10.92 10.06
N SER A 79 10.88 -11.98 9.98
CA SER A 79 11.20 -12.80 11.14
C SER A 79 12.01 -12.01 12.18
N THR A 80 11.98 -12.44 13.43
CA THR A 80 12.79 -11.83 14.50
C THR A 80 14.29 -11.91 14.23
N GLN A 81 14.75 -12.90 13.45
CA GLN A 81 16.12 -12.96 12.96
C GLN A 81 16.53 -11.69 12.21
N THR A 82 15.65 -11.14 11.37
CA THR A 82 15.92 -9.89 10.63
C THR A 82 16.13 -8.71 11.57
N CYS A 83 15.36 -8.64 12.66
CA CYS A 83 15.53 -7.63 13.70
C CYS A 83 16.88 -7.79 14.41
N MET A 84 17.24 -9.02 14.74
CA MET A 84 18.45 -9.35 15.48
C MET A 84 19.74 -9.18 14.67
N ASN A 85 19.69 -9.03 13.35
CA ASN A 85 20.87 -8.65 12.55
C ASN A 85 21.52 -7.35 13.05
N CYS A 86 20.72 -6.43 13.59
CA CYS A 86 21.19 -5.17 14.16
C CYS A 86 21.06 -5.14 15.69
N HIS A 87 19.94 -5.66 16.22
CA HIS A 87 19.58 -5.52 17.62
C HIS A 87 20.32 -6.47 18.58
N THR A 88 21.17 -7.32 18.07
CA THR A 88 22.19 -8.00 18.89
C THR A 88 23.21 -7.04 19.48
N LEU A 89 23.48 -5.92 18.77
CA LEU A 89 24.44 -4.89 19.20
C LEU A 89 23.76 -3.55 19.48
N VAL A 90 22.79 -3.17 18.66
CA VAL A 90 22.13 -1.88 18.75
C VAL A 90 20.93 -1.98 19.70
N LYS A 91 21.00 -1.25 20.82
CA LYS A 91 19.95 -1.24 21.87
C LYS A 91 19.57 -2.63 22.37
N SER A 92 20.55 -3.54 22.46
CA SER A 92 20.39 -4.93 22.88
C SER A 92 19.57 -5.09 24.16
N ASP A 93 19.76 -4.20 25.14
CA ASP A 93 19.13 -4.27 26.47
C ASP A 93 17.83 -3.46 26.58
N SER A 94 17.35 -2.89 25.46
CA SER A 94 16.14 -2.08 25.48
C SER A 94 14.91 -2.90 25.92
N PRO A 95 14.12 -2.42 26.89
CA PRO A 95 12.90 -3.10 27.30
C PRO A 95 11.87 -3.20 26.17
N LYS A 96 11.90 -2.29 25.19
CA LYS A 96 11.04 -2.34 24.00
C LYS A 96 11.33 -3.52 23.08
N LEU A 97 12.54 -4.10 23.19
CA LEU A 97 12.97 -5.25 22.39
C LEU A 97 12.87 -6.57 23.15
N LYS A 98 12.35 -6.55 24.37
CA LYS A 98 12.22 -7.77 25.18
C LYS A 98 11.51 -8.88 24.43
N LEU A 99 10.31 -8.60 23.90
CA LEU A 99 9.52 -9.58 23.16
C LEU A 99 10.22 -10.06 21.88
N VAL A 100 10.99 -9.19 21.23
CA VAL A 100 11.76 -9.57 20.03
C VAL A 100 12.86 -10.57 20.38
N ARG A 101 13.60 -10.34 21.49
CA ARG A 101 14.63 -11.26 21.99
C ARG A 101 14.02 -12.61 22.41
N GLU A 102 12.97 -12.56 23.22
CA GLU A 102 12.26 -13.77 23.64
C GLU A 102 11.76 -14.60 22.46
N SER A 103 11.16 -13.93 21.46
CA SER A 103 10.74 -14.57 20.21
C SER A 103 11.92 -15.18 19.43
N PHE A 104 13.04 -14.51 19.40
CA PHE A 104 14.24 -14.99 18.72
C PHE A 104 14.84 -16.22 19.43
N GLU A 105 14.91 -16.20 20.76
CA GLU A 105 15.48 -17.26 21.59
C GLU A 105 14.60 -18.52 21.62
N THR A 106 13.29 -18.32 21.68
CA THR A 106 12.33 -19.43 21.79
C THR A 106 11.83 -19.96 20.44
N GLY A 107 12.02 -19.19 19.35
CA GLY A 107 11.41 -19.47 18.06
C GLY A 107 9.90 -19.22 18.01
N THR A 108 9.32 -18.64 19.06
CA THR A 108 7.88 -18.35 19.12
C THR A 108 7.57 -17.09 18.32
N PRO A 109 6.70 -17.12 17.30
CA PRO A 109 6.37 -15.95 16.50
C PRO A 109 5.73 -14.83 17.31
N ILE A 110 5.99 -13.58 16.95
CA ILE A 110 5.28 -12.41 17.49
C ILE A 110 3.91 -12.33 16.81
N GLU A 111 2.86 -12.24 17.59
CA GLU A 111 1.47 -12.12 17.11
C GLU A 111 1.16 -10.68 16.70
N TRP A 112 1.62 -10.29 15.50
CA TRP A 112 1.34 -8.98 14.95
C TRP A 112 -0.14 -8.81 14.58
N VAL A 113 -0.71 -7.65 14.88
CA VAL A 113 -2.06 -7.31 14.45
C VAL A 113 -2.02 -6.82 13.01
N ARG A 114 -2.79 -7.49 12.14
CA ARG A 114 -2.87 -7.15 10.72
C ARG A 114 -3.59 -5.83 10.52
N ILE A 115 -2.99 -4.91 9.79
CA ILE A 115 -3.51 -3.57 9.50
C ILE A 115 -4.19 -3.54 8.13
N HIS A 116 -3.44 -3.86 7.08
CA HIS A 116 -3.96 -3.82 5.72
C HIS A 116 -4.63 -5.15 5.38
N LYS A 117 -5.91 -5.09 5.08
CA LYS A 117 -6.71 -6.26 4.75
C LYS A 117 -7.60 -5.96 3.55
N VAL A 118 -7.61 -6.86 2.58
CA VAL A 118 -8.66 -6.97 1.58
C VAL A 118 -9.62 -8.08 2.01
N PRO A 119 -10.90 -8.09 1.56
CA PRO A 119 -11.82 -9.20 1.83
C PRO A 119 -11.24 -10.54 1.39
N ASP A 120 -11.57 -11.62 2.10
CA ASP A 120 -10.99 -12.94 1.87
C ASP A 120 -11.31 -13.53 0.47
N TYR A 121 -12.36 -13.01 -0.18
CA TYR A 121 -12.74 -13.35 -1.55
C TYR A 121 -12.01 -12.51 -2.62
N ALA A 122 -11.14 -11.58 -2.22
CA ALA A 122 -10.31 -10.79 -3.12
C ALA A 122 -8.86 -11.27 -3.07
N HIS A 123 -8.42 -11.90 -4.15
CA HIS A 123 -7.09 -12.51 -4.24
C HIS A 123 -6.06 -11.50 -4.75
N PHE A 124 -5.55 -10.68 -3.84
CA PHE A 124 -4.51 -9.71 -4.15
C PHE A 124 -3.13 -10.38 -4.21
N ASN A 125 -2.34 -10.00 -5.22
CA ASN A 125 -1.00 -10.53 -5.41
C ASN A 125 0.03 -9.40 -5.49
N HIS A 126 0.88 -9.27 -4.48
CA HIS A 126 1.94 -8.26 -4.43
C HIS A 126 2.92 -8.37 -5.60
N SER A 127 3.36 -9.58 -5.94
CA SER A 127 4.39 -9.76 -6.96
C SER A 127 3.98 -9.21 -8.33
N ARG A 128 2.69 -9.23 -8.66
CA ARG A 128 2.18 -8.68 -9.91
C ARG A 128 2.28 -7.16 -9.96
N HIS A 129 1.94 -6.50 -8.84
CA HIS A 129 1.98 -5.05 -8.72
C HIS A 129 3.42 -4.53 -8.68
N ILE A 130 4.30 -5.21 -7.94
CA ILE A 130 5.72 -4.86 -7.88
C ILE A 130 6.37 -4.99 -9.25
N ARG A 131 6.11 -6.08 -9.99
CA ARG A 131 6.61 -6.27 -11.37
C ARG A 131 6.03 -5.26 -12.34
N ALA A 132 4.82 -4.79 -12.11
CA ALA A 132 4.22 -3.68 -12.87
C ALA A 132 4.77 -2.30 -12.46
N GLN A 133 5.80 -2.24 -11.61
CA GLN A 133 6.43 -1.01 -11.15
C GLN A 133 5.49 -0.09 -10.35
N ILE A 134 4.57 -0.68 -9.59
CA ILE A 134 3.72 0.07 -8.64
C ILE A 134 4.48 0.25 -7.33
N ASP A 135 4.62 1.49 -6.88
CA ASP A 135 5.33 1.82 -5.65
C ASP A 135 4.53 1.37 -4.42
N CYS A 136 5.23 0.93 -3.38
CA CYS A 136 4.67 0.55 -2.09
C CYS A 136 3.78 1.67 -1.49
N LYS A 137 4.21 2.93 -1.63
CA LYS A 137 3.48 4.11 -1.14
C LYS A 137 2.15 4.36 -1.83
N SER A 138 1.99 3.90 -3.05
CA SER A 138 0.72 4.05 -3.78
C SER A 138 -0.45 3.40 -3.03
N CYS A 139 -0.19 2.30 -2.32
CA CYS A 139 -1.18 1.55 -1.55
C CYS A 139 -1.06 1.81 -0.03
N HIS A 140 0.17 1.80 0.48
CA HIS A 140 0.42 1.88 1.93
C HIS A 140 0.58 3.31 2.46
N GLY A 141 0.66 4.32 1.57
CA GLY A 141 0.90 5.71 1.97
C GLY A 141 2.35 5.95 2.41
N PRO A 142 2.63 7.09 3.07
CA PRO A 142 3.98 7.47 3.48
C PRO A 142 4.41 6.71 4.75
N ILE A 143 4.61 5.39 4.61
CA ILE A 143 4.97 4.48 5.72
C ILE A 143 6.23 4.95 6.45
N GLU A 144 7.20 5.50 5.72
CA GLU A 144 8.45 6.02 6.29
C GLU A 144 8.26 7.27 7.18
N GLU A 145 7.08 7.85 7.20
CA GLU A 145 6.72 8.93 8.11
C GLU A 145 5.91 8.43 9.32
N MET A 146 5.48 7.15 9.29
CA MET A 146 4.61 6.58 10.30
C MET A 146 5.40 6.00 11.48
N GLY A 147 5.21 6.58 12.66
CA GLY A 147 5.68 5.99 13.92
C GLY A 147 4.91 4.71 14.27
N VAL A 148 3.61 4.73 14.06
CA VAL A 148 2.70 3.57 14.11
C VAL A 148 1.98 3.51 12.79
N VAL A 149 1.99 2.36 12.14
CA VAL A 149 1.35 2.17 10.83
C VAL A 149 -0.16 2.22 10.96
N SER A 150 -0.79 2.87 10.01
CA SER A 150 -2.24 2.88 9.84
C SER A 150 -2.64 2.57 8.40
N GLN A 151 -3.84 2.06 8.22
CA GLN A 151 -4.38 1.89 6.87
C GLN A 151 -4.60 3.26 6.23
N TYR A 152 -3.87 3.54 5.16
CA TYR A 152 -3.87 4.85 4.51
C TYR A 152 -4.89 4.94 3.35
N LYS A 153 -5.08 3.84 2.63
CA LYS A 153 -6.02 3.75 1.49
C LYS A 153 -7.18 2.83 1.81
N PRO A 154 -8.35 3.07 1.22
CA PRO A 154 -9.55 2.28 1.53
C PRO A 154 -9.46 0.82 1.10
N LEU A 155 -8.65 0.48 0.12
CA LEU A 155 -8.46 -0.87 -0.45
C LEU A 155 -9.78 -1.53 -0.88
N THR A 156 -10.77 -0.72 -1.26
CA THR A 156 -12.06 -1.19 -1.78
C THR A 156 -11.96 -1.58 -3.25
N MET A 157 -12.91 -2.39 -3.73
CA MET A 157 -12.99 -2.76 -5.15
C MET A 157 -13.01 -1.52 -6.06
N GLY A 158 -13.79 -0.48 -5.72
CA GLY A 158 -13.84 0.76 -6.48
C GLY A 158 -12.47 1.44 -6.58
N TRP A 159 -11.72 1.49 -5.48
CA TRP A 159 -10.38 2.06 -5.46
C TRP A 159 -9.39 1.23 -6.30
N CYS A 160 -9.49 -0.10 -6.27
CA CYS A 160 -8.67 -0.97 -7.12
C CYS A 160 -8.97 -0.75 -8.61
N LEU A 161 -10.26 -0.71 -8.98
CA LEU A 161 -10.69 -0.49 -10.36
C LEU A 161 -10.32 0.90 -10.89
N ASP A 162 -10.35 1.93 -10.05
CA ASP A 162 -9.90 3.27 -10.44
C ASP A 162 -8.43 3.27 -10.87
N CYS A 163 -7.57 2.60 -10.10
CA CYS A 163 -6.17 2.43 -10.48
C CYS A 163 -6.01 1.54 -11.73
N HIS A 164 -6.75 0.44 -11.84
CA HIS A 164 -6.65 -0.48 -12.98
C HIS A 164 -7.10 0.15 -14.30
N ARG A 165 -8.03 1.11 -14.24
CA ARG A 165 -8.48 1.89 -15.41
C ARG A 165 -7.50 2.99 -15.79
N ASN A 166 -6.79 3.55 -14.81
CA ASN A 166 -5.89 4.68 -15.00
C ASN A 166 -4.53 4.40 -14.31
N PRO A 167 -3.78 3.36 -14.71
CA PRO A 167 -2.55 2.98 -14.02
C PRO A 167 -1.37 3.89 -14.32
N GLU A 168 -1.43 4.66 -15.41
CA GLU A 168 -0.29 5.44 -15.94
C GLU A 168 0.30 6.40 -14.91
N ASP A 169 -0.53 7.00 -14.07
CA ASP A 169 -0.12 7.93 -13.02
C ASP A 169 0.52 7.25 -11.80
N ARG A 170 0.42 5.92 -11.72
CA ARG A 170 0.87 5.14 -10.56
C ARG A 170 2.11 4.30 -10.84
N ILE A 171 2.46 4.14 -12.12
CA ILE A 171 3.63 3.39 -12.54
C ILE A 171 4.86 4.30 -12.40
N VAL A 172 5.79 3.89 -11.54
CA VAL A 172 7.08 4.54 -11.38
C VAL A 172 8.06 3.92 -12.38
N GLY A 173 8.74 4.73 -13.20
CA GLY A 173 9.65 4.22 -14.23
C GLY A 173 10.74 3.25 -13.72
N ALA A 174 11.68 2.87 -14.58
CA ALA A 174 12.73 1.89 -14.28
C ALA A 174 13.66 2.33 -13.14
N ARG A 175 13.23 2.16 -11.91
CA ARG A 175 13.98 2.43 -10.67
C ARG A 175 13.72 1.32 -9.66
N PRO A 176 14.62 1.09 -8.69
CA PRO A 176 14.35 0.15 -7.62
C PRO A 176 13.09 0.57 -6.85
N ILE A 177 12.13 -0.34 -6.73
CA ILE A 177 10.95 -0.16 -5.88
C ILE A 177 11.37 -0.53 -4.46
N SER A 178 12.05 0.38 -3.80
CA SER A 178 12.51 0.19 -2.42
C SER A 178 11.60 0.85 -1.39
N GLY A 179 10.65 1.68 -1.85
CA GLY A 179 9.87 2.55 -0.98
C GLY A 179 10.68 3.71 -0.38
N ILE A 180 11.99 3.74 -0.60
CA ILE A 180 12.88 4.75 -0.04
C ILE A 180 13.62 5.42 -1.20
N PHE A 181 13.42 6.73 -1.31
CA PHE A 181 14.09 7.57 -2.28
C PHE A 181 15.18 8.35 -1.58
N THR A 182 16.42 7.88 -1.72
CA THR A 182 17.59 8.62 -1.29
C THR A 182 17.77 9.85 -2.18
N GLY A 183 17.53 11.02 -1.64
CA GLY A 183 18.06 12.27 -2.18
C GLY A 183 17.08 13.33 -2.66
N VAL A 184 15.78 13.06 -2.80
CA VAL A 184 14.86 14.08 -3.36
C VAL A 184 13.58 14.32 -2.51
N MET A 185 13.36 13.55 -1.45
CA MET A 185 12.09 13.61 -0.71
C MET A 185 12.03 14.57 0.47
N HIS A 186 13.09 15.33 0.76
CA HIS A 186 13.02 16.33 1.83
C HIS A 186 12.24 17.60 1.47
N ASP A 187 11.92 17.81 0.19
CA ASP A 187 11.25 19.02 -0.29
C ASP A 187 9.88 18.83 -0.94
N VAL A 188 9.32 17.61 -0.94
CA VAL A 188 8.01 17.37 -1.57
C VAL A 188 6.87 17.80 -0.62
N LYS A 189 6.78 19.07 -0.32
CA LYS A 189 5.55 19.68 0.19
C LYS A 189 4.46 19.78 -0.87
N ASN A 190 4.81 19.68 -2.16
CA ASN A 190 3.89 19.69 -3.27
C ASN A 190 4.24 18.55 -4.25
N LEU A 191 3.45 17.49 -4.27
CA LEU A 191 3.56 16.39 -5.24
C LEU A 191 3.45 16.89 -6.71
N LYS A 192 2.95 18.10 -6.92
CA LYS A 192 2.83 18.72 -8.25
C LYS A 192 4.15 19.30 -8.79
N ASP A 193 5.11 19.57 -7.93
CA ASP A 193 6.39 20.19 -8.34
C ASP A 193 7.51 19.17 -8.52
N SER A 194 7.28 17.89 -8.21
CA SER A 194 8.26 16.83 -8.48
C SER A 194 8.16 16.35 -9.93
N ALA A 195 8.49 17.21 -10.86
CA ALA A 195 8.64 16.86 -12.28
C ALA A 195 9.59 15.65 -12.51
N TYR A 196 10.43 15.35 -11.53
CA TYR A 196 11.34 14.18 -11.53
C TYR A 196 10.69 12.86 -11.12
N LEU A 197 9.57 12.88 -10.37
CA LEU A 197 8.92 11.66 -9.90
C LEU A 197 7.81 11.17 -10.83
N TYR A 198 7.37 12.03 -11.75
CA TYR A 198 6.25 11.77 -12.64
C TYR A 198 6.52 12.12 -14.11
N THR A 199 7.77 12.11 -14.54
CA THR A 199 8.01 12.14 -15.99
C THR A 199 7.46 10.83 -16.56
N PRO A 200 6.45 10.89 -17.43
CA PRO A 200 5.94 9.70 -18.11
C PRO A 200 7.12 8.94 -18.75
N ILE A 201 7.07 7.62 -18.72
CA ILE A 201 8.11 6.73 -19.29
C ILE A 201 8.56 7.19 -20.67
N LYS A 202 7.68 7.78 -21.46
CA LYS A 202 7.97 8.37 -22.77
C LYS A 202 9.01 9.51 -22.74
N ALA A 203 9.00 10.32 -21.70
CA ALA A 203 9.96 11.43 -21.59
C ALA A 203 11.32 10.94 -21.07
N GLN A 204 11.33 9.94 -20.17
CA GLN A 204 12.58 9.36 -19.64
C GLN A 204 13.34 8.55 -20.70
N VAL A 205 12.63 7.87 -21.61
CA VAL A 205 13.26 7.12 -22.72
C VAL A 205 13.83 8.06 -23.77
N ALA A 206 13.26 9.24 -23.97
CA ALA A 206 13.75 10.24 -24.93
C ALA A 206 15.04 10.95 -24.45
N GLU A 207 15.26 11.05 -23.14
CA GLU A 207 16.45 11.71 -22.55
C GLU A 207 17.52 10.72 -22.05
N ALA A 208 17.28 9.42 -22.11
CA ALA A 208 18.25 8.42 -21.69
C ALA A 208 19.48 8.45 -22.62
N LYS A 209 20.54 9.14 -22.17
CA LYS A 209 21.87 9.03 -22.76
C LYS A 209 22.28 7.56 -22.74
N PRO A 210 22.82 7.00 -23.83
CA PRO A 210 23.29 5.62 -23.82
C PRO A 210 24.24 5.41 -22.63
N LEU A 211 23.94 4.45 -21.77
CA LEU A 211 24.83 4.04 -20.68
C LEU A 211 26.10 3.50 -21.31
N THR A 212 27.13 4.32 -21.34
CA THR A 212 28.49 3.87 -21.63
C THR A 212 29.00 3.20 -20.36
N GLU A 213 29.10 1.90 -20.42
CA GLU A 213 29.71 0.93 -19.50
C GLU A 213 29.43 1.07 -17.97
N PRO A 214 29.03 -0.01 -17.30
CA PRO A 214 28.82 -0.01 -15.86
C PRO A 214 30.16 0.06 -15.10
N ALA A 215 30.27 1.02 -14.20
CA ALA A 215 31.41 1.21 -13.30
C ALA A 215 31.50 0.15 -12.17
N PHE A 216 30.67 -0.84 -12.16
CA PHE A 216 30.74 -2.01 -11.26
C PHE A 216 30.62 -3.27 -12.08
N GLY A 217 31.53 -4.23 -11.78
CA GLY A 217 31.63 -5.50 -12.46
C GLY A 217 30.26 -6.15 -12.67
N ALA A 218 30.04 -6.55 -13.90
CA ALA A 218 28.77 -7.06 -14.38
C ALA A 218 28.24 -8.18 -13.47
N TYR A 219 27.20 -7.90 -12.71
CA TYR A 219 26.36 -8.94 -12.15
C TYR A 219 25.67 -9.63 -13.34
N GLN A 220 26.22 -10.75 -13.74
CA GLN A 220 25.56 -11.63 -14.69
C GLN A 220 24.37 -12.26 -13.98
N SER A 221 23.18 -11.77 -14.28
CA SER A 221 21.94 -12.43 -13.88
C SER A 221 21.98 -13.87 -14.41
N PRO A 222 21.77 -14.89 -13.56
CA PRO A 222 21.68 -16.27 -14.01
C PRO A 222 20.38 -16.57 -14.79
N VAL A 223 19.54 -15.58 -14.99
CA VAL A 223 18.35 -15.69 -15.84
C VAL A 223 18.76 -15.26 -17.25
N PRO A 224 18.75 -16.19 -18.23
CA PRO A 224 18.97 -15.80 -19.62
C PRO A 224 17.98 -14.70 -19.95
N ALA A 225 18.47 -13.64 -20.59
CA ALA A 225 17.61 -12.63 -21.18
C ALA A 225 16.66 -13.37 -22.11
N HIS A 226 15.46 -13.69 -21.63
CA HIS A 226 14.38 -14.05 -22.51
C HIS A 226 14.22 -12.86 -23.44
N GLN A 227 14.48 -13.09 -24.69
CA GLN A 227 14.05 -12.21 -25.77
C GLN A 227 12.60 -11.86 -25.47
N VAL A 228 12.38 -10.63 -25.07
CA VAL A 228 11.04 -10.08 -24.81
C VAL A 228 10.48 -9.61 -26.15
N ASP A 229 10.63 -10.44 -27.17
CA ASP A 229 9.90 -10.30 -28.43
C ASP A 229 8.46 -10.67 -28.13
N GLY A 230 7.65 -9.65 -27.81
CA GLY A 230 6.24 -9.84 -27.51
C GLY A 230 5.71 -9.11 -26.26
N ILE A 231 6.50 -8.23 -25.64
CA ILE A 231 5.89 -7.29 -24.68
C ILE A 231 4.97 -6.37 -25.53
N PRO A 232 3.66 -6.38 -25.28
CA PRO A 232 2.74 -5.48 -25.96
C PRO A 232 3.24 -4.04 -25.75
N HIS A 233 3.23 -3.27 -26.82
CA HIS A 233 3.55 -1.85 -26.77
C HIS A 233 2.81 -1.15 -25.62
N PRO A 234 3.41 -0.11 -25.00
CA PRO A 234 2.86 0.56 -23.80
C PRO A 234 1.39 0.99 -23.87
N LYS A 235 0.81 1.07 -25.05
CA LYS A 235 -0.62 1.35 -25.22
C LYS A 235 -1.55 0.18 -24.86
N GLN A 236 -1.04 -1.05 -24.76
CA GLN A 236 -1.83 -2.23 -24.38
C GLN A 236 -1.44 -2.80 -23.02
N ALA A 237 -0.27 -2.41 -22.47
CA ALA A 237 0.17 -2.80 -21.13
C ALA A 237 -0.41 -1.92 -20.00
N GLY A 238 -1.21 -0.90 -20.37
CA GLY A 238 -1.61 0.15 -19.44
C GLY A 238 -2.81 -0.17 -18.55
N LEU A 239 -3.65 -1.13 -18.93
CA LEU A 239 -4.86 -1.43 -18.16
C LEU A 239 -4.63 -2.66 -17.28
N GLY A 240 -4.84 -2.49 -15.98
CA GLY A 240 -4.95 -3.63 -15.06
C GLY A 240 -6.18 -4.47 -15.45
N PRO A 241 -6.24 -5.74 -15.03
CA PRO A 241 -7.41 -6.57 -15.29
C PRO A 241 -8.64 -5.97 -14.58
N GLU A 242 -9.75 -5.85 -15.33
CA GLU A 242 -11.03 -5.36 -14.81
C GLU A 242 -12.08 -6.47 -14.69
N ASN A 243 -11.81 -7.65 -15.24
CA ASN A 243 -12.73 -8.79 -15.18
C ASN A 243 -12.76 -9.38 -13.77
N CYS A 244 -13.95 -9.74 -13.31
CA CYS A 244 -14.18 -10.23 -11.94
C CYS A 244 -13.30 -11.43 -11.58
N SER A 245 -13.06 -12.35 -12.50
CA SER A 245 -12.24 -13.55 -12.30
C SER A 245 -10.75 -13.30 -12.09
N SER A 246 -10.27 -12.08 -12.32
CA SER A 246 -8.85 -11.74 -12.06
C SER A 246 -8.56 -11.48 -10.58
N CYS A 247 -9.59 -11.10 -9.83
CA CYS A 247 -9.50 -10.81 -8.40
C CYS A 247 -10.32 -11.76 -7.53
N HIS A 248 -11.32 -12.44 -8.14
CA HIS A 248 -12.26 -13.33 -7.46
C HIS A 248 -12.28 -14.69 -8.18
N TYR A 249 -11.54 -15.68 -7.67
CA TYR A 249 -11.49 -17.05 -8.21
C TYR A 249 -11.50 -18.12 -7.11
#